data_bd4bd2b754a899272ed212a9cfe004c8
#
_entry.id   bd4bd2b754a899272ed212a9cfe004c8
#
_cell.length_a   1.000
_cell.length_b   1.000
_cell.length_c   1.000
_cell.angle_alpha   90.00
_cell.angle_beta   90.00
_cell.angle_gamma   90.00
#
_symmetry.space_group_name_H-M   'P 1'
#
loop_
_entity.id
_entity.type
_entity.pdbx_description
1 polymer ?
#
loop_
_entity_poly.entity_id
_entity_poly.type
_entity_poly.pdbx_seq_one_letter_code
_entity_poly.pdbx_strand_id
1 'polypeptide(L)'
;NKIIDKYSNIKHWYLCGHSMGGAMASSYVSKNKDKVDGLILLGSYIYGDVSAQDTLTIYGSLNTSVKKKIDYKKNIVVIQGGNHANFGNYGYQKGDAKATISRKSQQNQTIKAIDQFIKKD
;
A
#
# COMPACT_ATOMS: atom_id res chain seq x y z
N ASN A 1 -11.19 9.64 -14.00
CA ASN A 1 -10.54 8.42 -14.48
C ASN A 1 -11.50 7.61 -15.33
N LYS A 2 -11.06 7.19 -16.51
CA LYS A 2 -11.90 6.48 -17.49
C LYS A 2 -12.49 5.17 -16.96
N ILE A 3 -11.73 4.44 -16.12
CA ILE A 3 -12.18 3.17 -15.55
C ILE A 3 -13.31 3.41 -14.54
N ILE A 4 -13.14 4.36 -13.65
CA ILE A 4 -14.14 4.69 -12.64
C ILE A 4 -15.41 5.18 -13.31
N ASP A 5 -15.28 6.05 -14.28
CA ASP A 5 -16.44 6.62 -15.02
C ASP A 5 -17.17 5.55 -15.82
N LYS A 6 -16.43 4.60 -16.44
CA LYS A 6 -17.01 3.50 -17.21
C LYS A 6 -17.83 2.55 -16.34
N TYR A 7 -17.42 2.32 -15.10
CA TYR A 7 -18.10 1.41 -14.18
C TYR A 7 -18.81 2.18 -13.07
N SER A 8 -19.64 3.12 -13.45
CA SER A 8 -20.35 4.02 -12.52
C SER A 8 -21.27 3.29 -11.53
N ASN A 9 -21.61 2.02 -11.79
CA ASN A 9 -22.41 1.20 -10.88
C ASN A 9 -21.61 0.65 -9.69
N ILE A 10 -20.29 0.76 -9.70
CA ILE A 10 -19.44 0.36 -8.59
C ILE A 10 -19.41 1.49 -7.55
N LYS A 11 -19.79 1.16 -6.31
CA LYS A 11 -19.96 2.17 -5.25
C LYS A 11 -18.66 2.51 -4.51
N HIS A 12 -17.74 1.55 -4.43
CA HIS A 12 -16.49 1.72 -3.64
C HIS A 12 -15.27 1.42 -4.50
N TRP A 13 -14.35 2.37 -4.50
CA TRP A 13 -13.09 2.24 -5.23
C TRP A 13 -11.90 2.39 -4.28
N TYR A 14 -10.93 1.48 -4.42
CA TYR A 14 -9.67 1.53 -3.70
C TYR A 14 -8.54 1.50 -4.71
N LEU A 15 -7.53 2.36 -4.48
CA LEU A 15 -6.30 2.30 -5.26
C LEU A 15 -5.21 1.60 -4.46
N CYS A 16 -4.43 0.77 -5.13
CA CYS A 16 -3.31 0.07 -4.52
C CYS A 16 -2.06 0.31 -5.37
N GLY A 17 -0.95 0.61 -4.72
CA GLY A 17 0.31 0.81 -5.41
C GLY A 17 1.48 0.29 -4.61
N HIS A 18 2.47 -0.26 -5.29
CA HIS A 18 3.71 -0.76 -4.72
C HIS A 18 4.87 0.17 -5.11
N SER A 19 5.67 0.57 -4.13
CA SER A 19 6.87 1.37 -4.36
C SER A 19 6.52 2.71 -5.06
N MET A 20 7.14 3.00 -6.20
CA MET A 20 6.84 4.21 -6.97
C MET A 20 5.38 4.26 -7.43
N GLY A 21 4.78 3.09 -7.74
CA GLY A 21 3.34 3.02 -8.03
C GLY A 21 2.48 3.48 -6.87
N GLY A 22 2.94 3.26 -5.63
CA GLY A 22 2.27 3.78 -4.44
C GLY A 22 2.28 5.30 -4.37
N ALA A 23 3.42 5.92 -4.70
CA ALA A 23 3.51 7.38 -4.75
C ALA A 23 2.59 7.97 -5.82
N MET A 24 2.51 7.32 -6.98
CA MET A 24 1.61 7.74 -8.06
C MET A 24 0.14 7.59 -7.66
N ALA A 25 -0.21 6.48 -7.02
CA ALA A 25 -1.57 6.25 -6.53
C ALA A 25 -1.94 7.29 -5.47
N SER A 26 -1.04 7.59 -4.55
CA SER A 26 -1.24 8.60 -3.51
C SER A 26 -1.48 9.97 -4.13
N SER A 27 -0.69 10.36 -5.13
CA SER A 27 -0.86 11.62 -5.84
C SER A 27 -2.22 11.70 -6.53
N TYR A 28 -2.65 10.61 -7.17
CA TYR A 28 -3.97 10.55 -7.81
C TYR A 28 -5.09 10.76 -6.77
N VAL A 29 -5.02 10.05 -5.65
CA VAL A 29 -6.05 10.16 -4.61
C VAL A 29 -6.11 11.57 -4.04
N SER A 30 -4.95 12.22 -3.84
CA SER A 30 -4.92 13.60 -3.32
C SER A 30 -5.68 14.58 -4.21
N LYS A 31 -5.77 14.30 -5.50
CA LYS A 31 -6.47 15.14 -6.48
C LYS A 31 -7.90 14.66 -6.79
N ASN A 32 -8.28 13.49 -6.33
CA ASN A 32 -9.56 12.86 -6.67
C ASN A 32 -10.22 12.21 -5.44
N LYS A 33 -10.23 12.91 -4.32
CA LYS A 33 -10.72 12.38 -3.04
C LYS A 33 -12.18 11.93 -3.09
N ASP A 34 -12.97 12.55 -3.93
CA ASP A 34 -14.39 12.24 -4.09
C ASP A 34 -14.65 10.96 -4.90
N LYS A 35 -13.65 10.47 -5.62
CA LYS A 35 -13.77 9.29 -6.50
C LYS A 35 -13.21 8.01 -5.90
N VAL A 36 -12.38 8.12 -4.87
CA VAL A 36 -11.65 6.98 -4.30
C VAL A 36 -11.91 6.93 -2.80
N ASP A 37 -12.38 5.77 -2.32
CA ASP A 37 -12.73 5.58 -0.92
C ASP A 37 -11.49 5.29 -0.05
N GLY A 38 -10.47 4.70 -0.61
CA GLY A 38 -9.27 4.38 0.14
C GLY A 38 -8.05 4.12 -0.72
N LEU A 39 -6.90 4.23 -0.08
CA LEU A 39 -5.59 4.04 -0.69
C LEU A 39 -4.86 2.91 0.04
N ILE A 40 -4.25 2.00 -0.71
CA ILE A 40 -3.46 0.91 -0.15
C ILE A 40 -2.03 1.04 -0.68
N LEU A 41 -1.08 1.19 0.23
CA LEU A 41 0.33 1.38 -0.10
C LEU A 41 1.14 0.17 0.36
N LEU A 42 1.88 -0.43 -0.57
CA LEU A 42 2.75 -1.57 -0.31
C LEU A 42 4.19 -1.14 -0.51
N GLY A 43 4.98 -1.16 0.57
CA GLY A 43 6.37 -0.70 0.50
C GLY A 43 6.48 0.76 0.04
N SER A 44 5.56 1.58 0.49
CA SER A 44 5.47 2.98 0.11
C SER A 44 4.87 3.79 1.27
N TYR A 45 4.72 5.09 1.09
CA TYR A 45 4.17 5.99 2.12
C TYR A 45 3.32 7.06 1.45
N ILE A 46 2.50 7.74 2.24
CA ILE A 46 1.60 8.78 1.73
C ILE A 46 2.42 9.90 1.09
N TYR A 47 2.04 10.26 -0.11
CA TYR A 47 2.61 11.38 -0.86
C TYR A 47 1.46 12.31 -1.29
N GLY A 48 1.54 13.56 -0.88
CA GLY A 48 0.48 14.52 -1.14
C GLY A 48 -0.53 14.60 0.00
N ASP A 49 -1.62 15.30 -0.25
CA ASP A 49 -2.66 15.55 0.76
C ASP A 49 -3.67 14.41 0.79
N VAL A 50 -3.34 13.35 1.52
CA VAL A 50 -4.20 12.17 1.69
C VAL A 50 -4.29 11.85 3.18
N SER A 51 -5.50 11.56 3.66
CA SER A 51 -5.73 11.20 5.06
C SER A 51 -5.20 9.81 5.37
N ALA A 52 -4.42 9.69 6.44
CA ALA A 52 -3.96 8.39 6.92
C ALA A 52 -5.13 7.51 7.37
N GLN A 53 -6.25 8.09 7.75
CA GLN A 53 -7.45 7.36 8.14
C GLN A 53 -8.04 6.56 6.97
N ASP A 54 -7.93 7.08 5.75
CA ASP A 54 -8.45 6.43 4.54
C ASP A 54 -7.35 5.67 3.79
N THR A 55 -6.20 5.47 4.41
CA THR A 55 -5.04 4.83 3.80
C THR A 55 -4.58 3.65 4.65
N LEU A 56 -4.31 2.52 4.00
CA LEU A 56 -3.62 1.40 4.60
C LEU A 56 -2.17 1.41 4.12
N THR A 57 -1.22 1.46 5.04
CA THR A 57 0.21 1.44 4.73
C THR A 57 0.81 0.12 5.21
N ILE A 58 1.35 -0.67 4.30
CA ILE A 58 1.97 -1.96 4.61
C ILE A 58 3.42 -1.93 4.13
N TYR A 59 4.35 -2.26 5.01
CA TYR A 59 5.75 -2.39 4.63
C TYR A 59 6.43 -3.50 5.42
N GLY A 60 7.52 -4.03 4.87
CA GLY A 60 8.33 -5.01 5.56
C GLY A 60 9.25 -4.34 6.57
N SER A 61 9.43 -4.97 7.74
CA SER A 61 10.27 -4.42 8.80
C SER A 61 11.72 -4.15 8.35
N LEU A 62 12.18 -4.87 7.33
CA LEU A 62 13.53 -4.72 6.79
C LEU A 62 13.64 -3.60 5.75
N ASN A 63 12.52 -2.99 5.37
CA ASN A 63 12.50 -1.85 4.44
C ASN A 63 12.64 -0.55 5.22
N THR A 64 13.85 -0.27 5.67
CA THR A 64 14.13 0.88 6.54
C THR A 64 13.96 2.22 5.86
N SER A 65 14.15 2.29 4.53
CA SER A 65 14.00 3.54 3.78
C SER A 65 12.54 4.01 3.79
N VAL A 66 11.58 3.11 3.67
CA VAL A 66 10.16 3.45 3.77
C VAL A 66 9.80 3.80 5.22
N LYS A 67 10.28 3.03 6.17
CA LYS A 67 10.02 3.28 7.60
C LYS A 67 10.40 4.71 8.00
N LYS A 68 11.52 5.21 7.51
CA LYS A 68 12.00 6.56 7.84
C LYS A 68 11.13 7.67 7.27
N LYS A 69 10.36 7.40 6.23
CA LYS A 69 9.52 8.39 5.56
C LYS A 69 8.09 8.45 6.12
N ILE A 70 7.70 7.47 6.92
CA ILE A 70 6.37 7.43 7.52
C ILE A 70 6.35 8.31 8.76
N ASP A 71 5.57 9.39 8.72
CA ASP A 71 5.41 10.34 9.81
C ASP A 71 4.02 10.31 10.42
N TYR A 72 3.21 9.35 10.06
CA TYR A 72 1.85 9.14 10.54
C TYR A 72 1.74 7.78 11.22
N LYS A 73 0.66 7.55 12.00
CA LYS A 73 0.55 6.35 12.84
C LYS A 73 -0.68 5.49 12.56
N LYS A 74 -1.66 6.00 11.81
CA LYS A 74 -2.92 5.27 11.58
C LYS A 74 -2.79 4.26 10.44
N ASN A 75 -3.41 3.10 10.62
CA ASN A 75 -3.54 2.06 9.59
C ASN A 75 -2.20 1.62 9.02
N ILE A 76 -1.22 1.41 9.90
CA ILE A 76 0.09 0.93 9.51
C ILE A 76 0.22 -0.53 9.91
N VAL A 77 0.59 -1.37 8.94
CA VAL A 77 0.88 -2.79 9.17
C VAL A 77 2.33 -3.04 8.80
N VAL A 78 3.12 -3.48 9.78
CA VAL A 78 4.52 -3.84 9.58
C VAL A 78 4.61 -5.36 9.51
N ILE A 79 5.11 -5.87 8.39
CA ILE A 79 5.31 -7.30 8.24
C ILE A 79 6.71 -7.65 8.71
N GLN A 80 6.81 -8.31 9.86
CA GLN A 80 8.09 -8.66 10.46
C GLN A 80 8.85 -9.64 9.57
N GLY A 81 10.09 -9.30 9.26
CA GLY A 81 10.93 -10.09 8.37
C GLY A 81 10.66 -9.89 6.89
N GLY A 82 9.70 -9.05 6.53
CA GLY A 82 9.42 -8.70 5.14
C GLY A 82 10.38 -7.67 4.58
N ASN A 83 10.49 -7.63 3.26
CA ASN A 83 11.32 -6.67 2.55
C ASN A 83 10.50 -5.87 1.53
N HIS A 84 11.18 -5.08 0.70
CA HIS A 84 10.52 -4.20 -0.26
C HIS A 84 9.96 -4.98 -1.47
N ALA A 85 10.70 -5.95 -1.98
CA ALA A 85 10.37 -6.61 -3.25
C ALA A 85 9.31 -7.72 -3.11
N ASN A 86 9.21 -8.38 -1.95
CA ASN A 86 8.42 -9.60 -1.82
C ASN A 86 6.91 -9.39 -1.73
N PHE A 87 6.42 -8.16 -1.92
CA PHE A 87 5.00 -7.92 -2.21
C PHE A 87 4.62 -8.41 -3.59
N GLY A 88 5.59 -8.53 -4.49
CA GLY A 88 5.42 -9.10 -5.81
C GLY A 88 6.36 -10.26 -6.06
N ASN A 89 6.34 -10.80 -7.27
CA ASN A 89 7.15 -11.94 -7.67
C ASN A 89 8.33 -11.50 -8.54
N TYR A 90 9.04 -10.47 -8.11
CA TYR A 90 10.12 -9.85 -8.89
C TYR A 90 11.48 -10.54 -8.74
N GLY A 91 11.66 -11.36 -7.72
CA GLY A 91 12.98 -11.81 -7.35
C GLY A 91 13.77 -10.74 -6.59
N TYR A 92 15.08 -10.96 -6.42
CA TYR A 92 15.93 -10.04 -5.68
C TYR A 92 16.10 -8.70 -6.42
N GLN A 93 15.94 -7.60 -5.72
CA GLN A 93 16.19 -6.26 -6.22
C GLN A 93 17.40 -5.66 -5.51
N LYS A 94 18.29 -5.05 -6.28
CA LYS A 94 19.51 -4.42 -5.75
C LYS A 94 19.14 -3.35 -4.70
N GLY A 95 19.83 -3.41 -3.57
CA GLY A 95 19.61 -2.46 -2.48
C GLY A 95 18.52 -2.88 -1.50
N ASP A 96 17.77 -3.93 -1.81
CA ASP A 96 16.75 -4.45 -0.92
C ASP A 96 17.38 -5.43 0.09
N ALA A 97 16.88 -5.45 1.31
CA ALA A 97 17.28 -6.43 2.30
C ALA A 97 16.73 -7.81 1.95
N LYS A 98 17.48 -8.85 2.32
CA LYS A 98 16.99 -10.21 2.17
C LYS A 98 15.93 -10.49 3.23
N ALA A 99 14.72 -10.87 2.82
CA ALA A 99 13.64 -11.19 3.73
C ALA A 99 13.98 -12.41 4.60
N THR A 100 13.51 -12.39 5.83
CA THR A 100 13.66 -13.51 6.77
C THR A 100 12.43 -14.40 6.81
N ILE A 101 11.35 -14.00 6.14
CA ILE A 101 10.16 -14.82 5.93
C ILE A 101 10.00 -15.12 4.44
N SER A 102 9.18 -16.12 4.11
CA SER A 102 8.94 -16.46 2.72
C SER A 102 8.12 -15.37 2.02
N ARG A 103 8.27 -15.31 0.69
CA ARG A 103 7.45 -14.42 -0.14
C ARG A 103 5.96 -14.72 0.04
N LYS A 104 5.61 -16.00 0.09
CA LYS A 104 4.22 -16.44 0.31
C LYS A 104 3.68 -15.93 1.63
N SER A 105 4.45 -16.01 2.72
CA SER A 105 4.04 -15.50 4.02
C SER A 105 3.81 -13.99 3.98
N GLN A 106 4.73 -13.25 3.36
CA GLN A 106 4.60 -11.80 3.23
C GLN A 106 3.34 -11.43 2.45
N GLN A 107 3.08 -12.10 1.34
CA GLN A 107 1.90 -11.84 0.51
C GLN A 107 0.61 -12.23 1.22
N ASN A 108 0.59 -13.35 1.95
CA ASN A 108 -0.59 -13.78 2.70
C ASN A 108 -0.95 -12.80 3.82
N GLN A 109 0.05 -12.29 4.53
CA GLN A 109 -0.18 -11.28 5.57
C GLN A 109 -0.69 -9.97 4.96
N THR A 110 -0.19 -9.61 3.79
CA THR A 110 -0.64 -8.43 3.05
C THR A 110 -2.10 -8.55 2.65
N ILE A 111 -2.50 -9.69 2.08
CA ILE A 111 -3.88 -9.94 1.66
C ILE A 111 -4.83 -9.86 2.86
N LYS A 112 -4.44 -10.45 3.98
CA LYS A 112 -5.24 -10.40 5.21
C LYS A 112 -5.43 -8.97 5.71
N ALA A 113 -4.37 -8.17 5.69
CA ALA A 113 -4.44 -6.78 6.13
C ALA A 113 -5.34 -5.95 5.22
N ILE A 114 -5.25 -6.15 3.91
CA ILE A 114 -6.12 -5.47 2.94
C ILE A 114 -7.58 -5.85 3.16
N ASP A 115 -7.86 -7.13 3.35
CA ASP A 115 -9.21 -7.63 3.57
C ASP A 115 -9.82 -6.98 4.82
N GLN A 116 -9.07 -6.92 5.91
CA GLN A 116 -9.53 -6.27 7.14
C GLN A 116 -9.77 -4.79 6.98
N PHE A 117 -8.92 -4.11 6.22
CA PHE A 117 -9.05 -2.67 5.97
C PHE A 117 -10.32 -2.36 5.19
N ILE A 118 -10.58 -3.11 4.14
CA ILE A 118 -11.77 -2.92 3.29
C ILE A 118 -13.05 -3.20 4.08
N LYS A 119 -13.05 -4.21 4.94
CA LYS A 119 -14.24 -4.60 5.72
C LYS A 119 -14.62 -3.61 6.81
N LYS A 120 -13.74 -2.70 7.20
CA LYS A 120 -14.07 -1.66 8.19
C LYS A 120 -15.07 -0.66 7.67
N ASP A 121 -15.19 -0.54 6.37
CA ASP A 121 -16.14 0.37 5.74
C ASP A 121 -17.45 -0.39 5.41
#